data_520f5fb3d5b5fe0e3f554c20969353fb
#
_entry.id   520f5fb3d5b5fe0e3f554c20969353fb
#
_cell.length_a   1.000
_cell.length_b   1.000
_cell.length_c   1.000
_cell.angle_alpha   90.00
_cell.angle_beta   90.00
_cell.angle_gamma   90.00
#
_symmetry.space_group_name_H-M   'P 1'
#
loop_
_entity.id
_entity.type
_entity.pdbx_description
1 polymer ?
#
loop_
_entity_poly.entity_id
_entity_poly.type
_entity_poly.pdbx_seq_one_letter_code
_entity_poly.pdbx_strand_id
1 'polypeptide(L)'
;MSNMKNVTLVLSDGTKFHGKSFGYDAPVAGEVVFNTAMMGYPESLTDPSYAGQLMTLTFPLVGNYGVPPFTFEANGLPTFMESDKIYASAIIVNDYSEQYSHWNAVESLADWLKREKVPGITGIDTRELTKVLREHGVMMGKILFDDEPDNIPEANYEGVNFVDQVSCKEIIRYNEGAGKKVVLVDCGVKANIIRCLINRGVEVIRVPWNYDYTDMDFDGLFLANGPGDPDMCEDAVNIIRKQINQSRKPICGICMGNQLLSKAAGATIYKLKYGHRSHNQPVSMVGTNYCYITSQNHGYAVDAKTLGNDWEELFVNMNDGSNEGIRHKVNPWFSSQFHPEACSGPVDTEFMFDKFVETLK
;
A
#
# COMPACT_ATOMS: atom_id res chain seq x y z
N MET A 1 17.67 -30.75 0.20
CA MET A 1 16.27 -30.27 0.14
C MET A 1 15.71 -30.38 1.55
N SER A 2 15.44 -29.25 2.23
CA SER A 2 14.73 -29.27 3.50
C SER A 2 13.36 -29.92 3.27
N ASN A 3 12.91 -30.71 4.24
CA ASN A 3 11.62 -31.41 4.14
C ASN A 3 10.50 -30.36 4.34
N MET A 4 10.14 -29.63 3.26
CA MET A 4 9.08 -28.63 3.29
C MET A 4 7.75 -29.32 3.62
N LYS A 5 7.02 -28.81 4.61
CA LYS A 5 5.70 -29.32 4.97
C LYS A 5 4.68 -29.08 3.89
N ASN A 6 3.74 -29.98 3.74
CA ASN A 6 2.59 -29.78 2.85
C ASN A 6 1.61 -28.81 3.49
N VAL A 7 1.07 -27.93 2.67
CA VAL A 7 0.10 -26.92 3.09
C VAL A 7 -1.01 -26.79 2.06
N THR A 8 -2.17 -26.40 2.52
CA THR A 8 -3.34 -26.14 1.67
C THR A 8 -3.83 -24.72 1.91
N LEU A 9 -3.91 -23.92 0.85
CA LEU A 9 -4.69 -22.69 0.84
C LEU A 9 -6.15 -23.04 0.61
N VAL A 10 -7.02 -22.68 1.54
CA VAL A 10 -8.48 -22.87 1.45
C VAL A 10 -9.14 -21.51 1.36
N LEU A 11 -9.84 -21.22 0.27
CA LEU A 11 -10.63 -19.99 0.09
C LEU A 11 -11.98 -20.11 0.78
N SER A 12 -12.64 -18.98 1.03
CA SER A 12 -13.94 -18.91 1.71
C SER A 12 -15.09 -19.62 0.96
N ASP A 13 -14.94 -19.86 -0.35
CA ASP A 13 -15.88 -20.66 -1.15
C ASP A 13 -15.61 -22.17 -1.10
N GLY A 14 -14.57 -22.59 -0.36
CA GLY A 14 -14.13 -23.97 -0.25
C GLY A 14 -13.12 -24.42 -1.31
N THR A 15 -12.75 -23.56 -2.27
CA THR A 15 -11.71 -23.86 -3.26
C THR A 15 -10.36 -24.08 -2.59
N LYS A 16 -9.62 -25.10 -3.02
CA LYS A 16 -8.35 -25.50 -2.41
C LYS A 16 -7.21 -25.50 -3.39
N PHE A 17 -6.06 -25.01 -2.92
CA PHE A 17 -4.79 -25.06 -3.63
C PHE A 17 -3.73 -25.71 -2.74
N HIS A 18 -3.08 -26.75 -3.23
CA HIS A 18 -2.06 -27.51 -2.49
C HIS A 18 -0.66 -27.01 -2.84
N GLY A 19 0.19 -26.88 -1.84
CA GLY A 19 1.56 -26.40 -1.99
C GLY A 19 2.46 -26.87 -0.85
N LYS A 20 3.59 -26.18 -0.69
CA LYS A 20 4.58 -26.46 0.36
C LYS A 20 4.98 -25.17 1.08
N SER A 21 5.25 -25.29 2.39
CA SER A 21 5.78 -24.20 3.20
C SER A 21 7.26 -23.99 2.94
N PHE A 22 7.68 -22.74 2.63
CA PHE A 22 9.08 -22.35 2.58
C PHE A 22 9.41 -21.23 3.57
N GLY A 23 8.40 -20.56 4.12
CA GLY A 23 8.52 -19.52 5.14
C GLY A 23 8.43 -20.06 6.57
N TYR A 24 7.78 -19.29 7.44
CA TYR A 24 7.50 -19.71 8.81
C TYR A 24 6.34 -20.72 8.86
N ASP A 25 6.53 -21.81 9.58
CA ASP A 25 5.54 -22.88 9.68
C ASP A 25 4.47 -22.53 10.73
N ALA A 26 3.48 -21.74 10.33
CA ALA A 26 2.30 -21.44 11.14
C ALA A 26 1.08 -21.26 10.23
N PRO A 27 -0.11 -21.75 10.66
CA PRO A 27 -1.35 -21.45 9.95
C PRO A 27 -1.70 -19.98 10.07
N VAL A 28 -2.32 -19.42 9.02
CA VAL A 28 -2.72 -18.00 8.96
C VAL A 28 -3.98 -17.82 8.14
N ALA A 29 -4.82 -16.85 8.52
CA ALA A 29 -6.00 -16.44 7.76
C ALA A 29 -5.89 -14.97 7.36
N GLY A 30 -6.47 -14.60 6.20
CA GLY A 30 -6.47 -13.23 5.72
C GLY A 30 -7.19 -13.05 4.39
N GLU A 31 -7.26 -11.82 3.89
CA GLU A 31 -7.79 -11.51 2.57
C GLU A 31 -6.77 -11.93 1.50
N VAL A 32 -7.16 -12.85 0.61
CA VAL A 32 -6.29 -13.31 -0.48
C VAL A 32 -6.35 -12.31 -1.63
N VAL A 33 -5.20 -11.71 -1.91
CA VAL A 33 -5.04 -10.73 -2.99
C VAL A 33 -3.95 -11.17 -3.94
N PHE A 34 -3.95 -10.65 -5.17
CA PHE A 34 -2.88 -10.93 -6.13
C PHE A 34 -2.19 -9.64 -6.58
N ASN A 35 -0.88 -9.73 -6.79
CA ASN A 35 -0.05 -8.66 -7.34
C ASN A 35 0.67 -9.18 -8.59
N THR A 36 0.59 -8.43 -9.69
CA THR A 36 1.19 -8.79 -10.99
C THR A 36 2.56 -8.14 -11.22
N ALA A 37 3.14 -7.51 -10.21
CA ALA A 37 4.49 -6.96 -10.27
C ALA A 37 5.53 -8.06 -10.50
N MET A 38 6.54 -7.75 -11.31
CA MET A 38 7.63 -8.68 -11.64
C MET A 38 8.79 -8.63 -10.65
N MET A 39 8.88 -7.58 -9.85
CA MET A 39 9.98 -7.31 -8.92
C MET A 39 9.45 -6.58 -7.68
N GLY A 40 10.32 -6.42 -6.67
CA GLY A 40 10.00 -5.60 -5.51
C GLY A 40 9.24 -6.34 -4.42
N TYR A 41 9.47 -7.65 -4.26
CA TYR A 41 8.81 -8.39 -3.18
C TYR A 41 9.26 -7.94 -1.78
N PRO A 42 10.52 -7.50 -1.52
CA PRO A 42 10.86 -6.97 -0.20
C PRO A 42 10.11 -5.68 0.12
N GLU A 43 10.01 -4.77 -0.84
CA GLU A 43 9.27 -3.51 -0.73
C GLU A 43 7.77 -3.78 -0.53
N SER A 44 7.20 -4.68 -1.34
CA SER A 44 5.77 -5.05 -1.22
C SER A 44 5.46 -5.72 0.12
N LEU A 45 6.31 -6.63 0.61
CA LEU A 45 6.10 -7.30 1.89
C LEU A 45 6.15 -6.32 3.07
N THR A 46 6.96 -5.26 2.98
CA THR A 46 7.10 -4.23 4.00
C THR A 46 6.18 -3.01 3.81
N ASP A 47 5.37 -2.97 2.74
CA ASP A 47 4.34 -1.95 2.57
C ASP A 47 3.19 -2.19 3.55
N PRO A 48 2.91 -1.24 4.49
CA PRO A 48 1.83 -1.37 5.45
C PRO A 48 0.44 -1.57 4.82
N SER A 49 0.25 -1.19 3.56
CA SER A 49 -1.00 -1.38 2.83
C SER A 49 -1.37 -2.85 2.63
N TYR A 50 -0.44 -3.79 2.85
CA TYR A 50 -0.73 -5.23 2.83
C TYR A 50 -1.11 -5.82 4.20
N ALA A 51 -1.30 -5.01 5.24
CA ALA A 51 -1.72 -5.52 6.55
C ALA A 51 -3.02 -6.34 6.44
N GLY A 52 -3.01 -7.56 7.01
CA GLY A 52 -4.13 -8.49 6.95
C GLY A 52 -4.26 -9.28 5.64
N GLN A 53 -3.38 -9.11 4.66
CA GLN A 53 -3.51 -9.75 3.34
C GLN A 53 -2.55 -10.93 3.16
N LEU A 54 -3.04 -11.99 2.51
CA LEU A 54 -2.28 -13.11 1.97
C LEU A 54 -1.91 -12.74 0.52
N MET A 55 -0.67 -12.30 0.31
CA MET A 55 -0.23 -11.72 -0.94
C MET A 55 0.22 -12.79 -1.94
N THR A 56 -0.53 -12.95 -3.03
CA THR A 56 -0.16 -13.82 -4.15
C THR A 56 0.66 -13.06 -5.17
N LEU A 57 1.88 -13.50 -5.47
CA LEU A 57 2.68 -12.98 -6.57
C LEU A 57 2.45 -13.83 -7.82
N THR A 58 2.00 -13.20 -8.90
CA THR A 58 1.71 -13.89 -10.17
C THR A 58 2.95 -14.12 -11.01
N PHE A 59 4.05 -13.39 -10.75
CA PHE A 59 5.33 -13.64 -11.40
C PHE A 59 5.83 -15.03 -10.99
N PRO A 60 6.19 -15.90 -11.96
CA PRO A 60 6.34 -17.33 -11.69
C PRO A 60 7.51 -17.66 -10.75
N LEU A 61 8.60 -16.92 -10.77
CA LEU A 61 9.80 -17.19 -9.98
C LEU A 61 10.04 -16.07 -8.97
N VAL A 62 10.07 -16.38 -7.67
CA VAL A 62 10.27 -15.44 -6.57
C VAL A 62 11.40 -15.92 -5.66
N GLY A 63 12.15 -14.99 -5.06
CA GLY A 63 13.29 -15.27 -4.18
C GLY A 63 14.66 -15.25 -4.88
N ASN A 64 14.69 -15.22 -6.20
CA ASN A 64 15.91 -15.34 -7.02
C ASN A 64 16.94 -14.22 -6.83
N TYR A 65 16.57 -13.06 -6.30
CA TYR A 65 17.49 -11.98 -5.97
C TYR A 65 17.71 -11.77 -4.46
N GLY A 66 17.12 -12.63 -3.62
CA GLY A 66 17.30 -12.59 -2.17
C GLY A 66 16.69 -11.36 -1.51
N VAL A 67 17.19 -11.02 -0.33
CA VAL A 67 16.71 -9.90 0.49
C VAL A 67 17.87 -8.98 0.84
N PRO A 68 17.75 -7.66 0.65
CA PRO A 68 18.77 -6.69 1.03
C PRO A 68 18.88 -6.57 2.57
N PRO A 69 20.00 -6.00 3.08
CA PRO A 69 20.16 -5.83 4.52
C PRO A 69 19.10 -4.90 5.11
N PHE A 70 18.63 -5.24 6.30
CA PHE A 70 17.73 -4.38 7.06
C PHE A 70 18.55 -3.32 7.82
N THR A 71 18.79 -2.20 7.16
CA THR A 71 19.57 -1.07 7.66
C THR A 71 18.76 0.21 7.65
N PHE A 72 19.18 1.19 8.46
CA PHE A 72 18.53 2.49 8.55
C PHE A 72 19.45 3.61 8.08
N GLU A 73 18.87 4.61 7.45
CA GLU A 73 19.50 5.88 7.13
C GLU A 73 19.71 6.72 8.40
N ALA A 74 20.54 7.76 8.32
CA ALA A 74 20.80 8.67 9.45
C ALA A 74 19.53 9.36 9.98
N ASN A 75 18.49 9.50 9.15
CA ASN A 75 17.18 10.06 9.50
C ASN A 75 16.24 9.04 10.13
N GLY A 76 16.67 7.77 10.32
CA GLY A 76 15.88 6.68 10.89
C GLY A 76 14.94 5.96 9.91
N LEU A 77 14.94 6.30 8.61
CA LEU A 77 14.19 5.57 7.61
C LEU A 77 14.90 4.27 7.22
N PRO A 78 14.18 3.16 6.96
CA PRO A 78 14.79 1.95 6.44
C PRO A 78 15.39 2.22 5.04
N THR A 79 16.60 1.71 4.79
CA THR A 79 17.35 2.02 3.55
C THR A 79 16.72 1.39 2.31
N PHE A 80 16.27 0.13 2.42
CA PHE A 80 15.85 -0.70 1.29
C PHE A 80 14.40 -1.23 1.42
N MET A 81 13.74 -0.94 2.51
CA MET A 81 12.39 -1.40 2.82
C MET A 81 11.43 -0.21 2.92
N GLU A 82 10.14 -0.49 2.90
CA GLU A 82 9.12 0.54 3.01
C GLU A 82 8.63 0.78 4.44
N SER A 83 9.04 -0.09 5.38
CA SER A 83 8.77 0.06 6.81
C SER A 83 9.73 -0.80 7.65
N ASP A 84 9.50 -0.84 8.96
CA ASP A 84 10.34 -1.52 9.96
C ASP A 84 10.13 -3.04 10.05
N LYS A 85 9.14 -3.61 9.37
CA LYS A 85 8.80 -5.05 9.41
C LYS A 85 8.00 -5.48 8.19
N ILE A 86 7.76 -6.78 8.06
CA ILE A 86 6.80 -7.33 7.11
C ILE A 86 5.37 -7.08 7.63
N TYR A 87 4.51 -6.53 6.78
CA TYR A 87 3.10 -6.30 7.07
C TYR A 87 2.17 -7.30 6.38
N ALA A 88 2.56 -7.86 5.24
CA ALA A 88 1.80 -8.94 4.62
C ALA A 88 1.69 -10.14 5.56
N SER A 89 0.49 -10.71 5.70
CA SER A 89 0.25 -11.84 6.60
C SER A 89 0.85 -13.15 6.09
N ALA A 90 1.01 -13.29 4.77
CA ALA A 90 1.74 -14.38 4.11
C ALA A 90 2.08 -14.01 2.68
N ILE A 91 3.01 -14.78 2.09
CA ILE A 91 3.32 -14.73 0.65
C ILE A 91 3.00 -16.07 -0.01
N ILE A 92 2.35 -16.00 -1.18
CA ILE A 92 1.93 -17.15 -2.00
C ILE A 92 2.61 -17.03 -3.36
N VAL A 93 3.38 -18.04 -3.75
CA VAL A 93 4.14 -18.04 -5.00
C VAL A 93 3.99 -19.36 -5.76
N ASN A 94 4.20 -19.32 -7.08
CA ASN A 94 4.23 -20.53 -7.89
C ASN A 94 5.55 -21.28 -7.68
N ASP A 95 6.68 -20.61 -7.88
CA ASP A 95 8.00 -21.20 -7.75
C ASP A 95 8.91 -20.34 -6.86
N TYR A 96 9.46 -20.94 -5.81
CA TYR A 96 10.40 -20.30 -4.90
C TYR A 96 11.82 -20.72 -5.23
N SER A 97 12.71 -19.75 -5.49
CA SER A 97 14.12 -19.98 -5.66
C SER A 97 14.86 -20.04 -4.32
N GLU A 98 15.38 -21.22 -3.97
CA GLU A 98 16.25 -21.39 -2.79
C GLU A 98 17.60 -20.66 -2.95
N GLN A 99 18.05 -20.53 -4.21
CA GLN A 99 19.30 -19.82 -4.53
C GLN A 99 18.98 -18.41 -4.98
N TYR A 100 19.74 -17.47 -4.47
CA TYR A 100 19.62 -16.07 -4.85
C TYR A 100 20.98 -15.51 -5.31
N SER A 101 20.89 -14.50 -6.19
CA SER A 101 22.07 -13.82 -6.72
C SER A 101 21.73 -12.35 -7.01
N HIS A 102 22.14 -11.48 -6.11
CA HIS A 102 22.07 -10.04 -6.29
C HIS A 102 23.17 -9.39 -5.45
N TRP A 103 23.80 -8.33 -5.96
CA TRP A 103 24.91 -7.66 -5.30
C TRP A 103 24.58 -7.16 -3.88
N ASN A 104 23.32 -6.86 -3.62
CA ASN A 104 22.83 -6.31 -2.33
C ASN A 104 22.16 -7.37 -1.44
N ALA A 105 22.07 -8.62 -1.87
CA ALA A 105 21.40 -9.64 -1.08
C ALA A 105 22.30 -10.15 0.05
N VAL A 106 21.75 -10.26 1.25
CA VAL A 106 22.44 -10.79 2.45
C VAL A 106 21.81 -12.07 2.99
N GLU A 107 20.56 -12.35 2.64
CA GLU A 107 19.82 -13.54 3.07
C GLU A 107 18.83 -14.01 2.03
N SER A 108 18.33 -15.26 2.18
CA SER A 108 17.24 -15.78 1.35
C SER A 108 15.88 -15.22 1.79
N LEU A 109 14.93 -15.21 0.88
CA LEU A 109 13.54 -14.85 1.23
C LEU A 109 12.98 -15.79 2.32
N ALA A 110 13.30 -17.09 2.26
CA ALA A 110 12.85 -18.07 3.26
C ALA A 110 13.38 -17.76 4.66
N ASP A 111 14.68 -17.43 4.78
CA ASP A 111 15.29 -17.12 6.08
C ASP A 111 14.69 -15.84 6.67
N TRP A 112 14.49 -14.81 5.84
CA TRP A 112 13.83 -13.59 6.25
C TRP A 112 12.42 -13.82 6.76
N LEU A 113 11.57 -14.54 5.97
CA LEU A 113 10.19 -14.88 6.35
C LEU A 113 10.15 -15.67 7.67
N LYS A 114 11.06 -16.64 7.87
CA LYS A 114 11.15 -17.41 9.12
C LYS A 114 11.53 -16.55 10.31
N ARG A 115 12.48 -15.64 10.13
CA ARG A 115 12.91 -14.69 11.16
C ARG A 115 11.77 -13.75 11.57
N GLU A 116 11.02 -13.24 10.60
CA GLU A 116 9.87 -12.35 10.82
C GLU A 116 8.57 -13.10 11.18
N LYS A 117 8.62 -14.45 11.23
CA LYS A 117 7.48 -15.33 11.54
C LYS A 117 6.32 -15.17 10.56
N VAL A 118 6.62 -15.01 9.27
CA VAL A 118 5.64 -14.86 8.19
C VAL A 118 5.58 -16.15 7.37
N PRO A 119 4.41 -16.76 7.16
CA PRO A 119 4.24 -17.90 6.29
C PRO A 119 4.55 -17.58 4.83
N GLY A 120 5.20 -18.54 4.15
CA GLY A 120 5.45 -18.48 2.72
C GLY A 120 5.13 -19.83 2.10
N ILE A 121 4.30 -19.85 1.06
CA ILE A 121 3.91 -21.08 0.38
C ILE A 121 4.28 -21.05 -1.11
N THR A 122 4.79 -22.16 -1.60
CA THR A 122 5.21 -22.38 -3.00
C THR A 122 4.51 -23.60 -3.60
N GLY A 123 4.54 -23.72 -4.93
CA GLY A 123 3.90 -24.81 -5.66
C GLY A 123 2.41 -24.57 -5.91
N ILE A 124 1.90 -23.37 -5.62
CA ILE A 124 0.52 -22.97 -5.90
C ILE A 124 0.40 -22.55 -7.37
N ASP A 125 -0.64 -23.01 -8.05
CA ASP A 125 -1.02 -22.43 -9.35
C ASP A 125 -1.56 -21.02 -9.16
N THR A 126 -0.63 -20.05 -9.09
CA THR A 126 -0.98 -18.64 -8.88
C THR A 126 -1.75 -18.04 -10.05
N ARG A 127 -1.64 -18.63 -11.26
CA ARG A 127 -2.42 -18.21 -12.41
C ARG A 127 -3.89 -18.62 -12.24
N GLU A 128 -4.15 -19.85 -11.82
CA GLU A 128 -5.53 -20.31 -11.57
C GLU A 128 -6.15 -19.58 -10.38
N LEU A 129 -5.40 -19.41 -9.28
CA LEU A 129 -5.83 -18.62 -8.15
C LEU A 129 -6.22 -17.18 -8.56
N THR A 130 -5.40 -16.54 -9.43
CA THR A 130 -5.70 -15.19 -9.94
C THR A 130 -6.98 -15.16 -10.77
N LYS A 131 -7.27 -16.20 -11.58
CA LYS A 131 -8.53 -16.28 -12.32
C LYS A 131 -9.72 -16.37 -11.37
N VAL A 132 -9.66 -17.23 -10.36
CA VAL A 132 -10.71 -17.35 -9.34
C VAL A 132 -10.97 -15.99 -8.70
N LEU A 133 -9.93 -15.29 -8.24
CA LEU A 133 -10.07 -13.96 -7.62
C LEU A 133 -10.59 -12.89 -8.58
N ARG A 134 -10.27 -12.97 -9.87
CA ARG A 134 -10.81 -12.03 -10.87
C ARG A 134 -12.29 -12.29 -11.18
N GLU A 135 -12.70 -13.55 -11.18
CA GLU A 135 -14.07 -13.95 -11.46
C GLU A 135 -15.01 -13.71 -10.28
N HIS A 136 -14.56 -13.98 -9.05
CA HIS A 136 -15.39 -13.93 -7.85
C HIS A 136 -15.13 -12.69 -6.97
N GLY A 137 -14.02 -11.99 -7.17
CA GLY A 137 -13.53 -10.91 -6.32
C GLY A 137 -12.48 -11.41 -5.33
N VAL A 138 -11.89 -10.49 -4.55
CA VAL A 138 -11.02 -10.89 -3.44
C VAL A 138 -11.81 -11.66 -2.39
N MET A 139 -11.20 -12.70 -1.81
CA MET A 139 -11.82 -13.61 -0.86
C MET A 139 -10.96 -13.77 0.38
N MET A 140 -11.59 -14.06 1.51
CA MET A 140 -10.87 -14.57 2.67
C MET A 140 -10.35 -15.97 2.38
N GLY A 141 -9.21 -16.29 2.98
CA GLY A 141 -8.62 -17.62 2.86
C GLY A 141 -7.80 -17.99 4.09
N LYS A 142 -7.50 -19.28 4.21
CA LYS A 142 -6.65 -19.84 5.26
C LYS A 142 -5.54 -20.66 4.64
N ILE A 143 -4.32 -20.51 5.16
CA ILE A 143 -3.21 -21.43 4.91
C ILE A 143 -3.17 -22.40 6.07
N LEU A 144 -3.37 -23.69 5.79
CA LEU A 144 -3.42 -24.77 6.76
C LEU A 144 -2.31 -25.78 6.47
N PHE A 145 -1.76 -26.40 7.53
CA PHE A 145 -0.80 -27.49 7.40
C PHE A 145 -1.56 -28.82 7.34
N ASP A 146 -1.24 -29.69 6.39
CA ASP A 146 -2.02 -30.90 6.12
C ASP A 146 -1.96 -31.92 7.27
N ASP A 147 -0.90 -31.85 8.10
CA ASP A 147 -0.68 -32.73 9.26
C ASP A 147 -1.20 -32.10 10.59
N GLU A 148 -1.82 -30.94 10.53
CA GLU A 148 -2.34 -30.24 11.70
C GLU A 148 -3.88 -30.02 11.57
N PRO A 149 -4.63 -30.01 12.70
CA PRO A 149 -6.06 -29.72 12.64
C PRO A 149 -6.31 -28.26 12.24
N ASP A 150 -7.41 -28.02 11.49
CA ASP A 150 -7.90 -26.64 11.24
C ASP A 150 -8.45 -26.07 12.55
N ASN A 151 -7.61 -25.30 13.24
CA ASN A 151 -7.89 -24.70 14.54
C ASN A 151 -7.86 -23.16 14.52
N ILE A 152 -7.73 -22.54 13.33
CA ILE A 152 -7.77 -21.08 13.21
C ILE A 152 -9.15 -20.63 12.69
N PRO A 153 -9.68 -19.52 13.25
CA PRO A 153 -10.93 -18.92 12.73
C PRO A 153 -10.72 -18.39 11.31
N GLU A 154 -11.82 -18.22 10.60
CA GLU A 154 -11.80 -17.41 9.38
C GLU A 154 -11.48 -15.96 9.73
N ALA A 155 -10.73 -15.29 8.85
CA ALA A 155 -10.50 -13.86 9.02
C ALA A 155 -11.82 -13.11 8.80
N ASN A 156 -12.15 -12.22 9.72
CA ASN A 156 -13.25 -11.28 9.59
C ASN A 156 -12.71 -9.86 9.79
N TYR A 157 -12.84 -9.03 8.78
CA TYR A 157 -12.34 -7.65 8.79
C TYR A 157 -13.45 -6.60 8.89
N GLU A 158 -14.69 -7.04 9.12
CA GLU A 158 -15.81 -6.13 9.40
C GLU A 158 -15.53 -5.29 10.65
N GLY A 159 -15.56 -3.97 10.51
CA GLY A 159 -15.27 -3.04 11.60
C GLY A 159 -13.80 -2.96 12.03
N VAL A 160 -12.87 -3.60 11.32
CA VAL A 160 -11.45 -3.54 11.64
C VAL A 160 -10.81 -2.30 11.04
N ASN A 161 -10.26 -1.43 11.88
CA ASN A 161 -9.44 -0.30 11.45
C ASN A 161 -7.96 -0.72 11.33
N PHE A 162 -7.55 -1.09 10.12
CA PHE A 162 -6.15 -1.44 9.85
C PHE A 162 -5.22 -0.22 9.88
N VAL A 163 -5.73 0.97 9.55
CA VAL A 163 -4.94 2.21 9.64
C VAL A 163 -4.51 2.46 11.08
N ASP A 164 -5.40 2.26 12.06
CA ASP A 164 -5.03 2.40 13.47
C ASP A 164 -3.94 1.41 13.89
N GLN A 165 -3.90 0.21 13.31
CA GLN A 165 -2.89 -0.81 13.65
C GLN A 165 -1.49 -0.48 13.12
N VAL A 166 -1.40 0.26 11.99
CA VAL A 166 -0.12 0.53 11.30
C VAL A 166 0.38 1.96 11.46
N SER A 167 -0.49 2.90 11.79
CA SER A 167 -0.15 4.31 12.02
C SER A 167 0.78 4.48 13.21
N CYS A 168 1.68 5.45 13.15
CA CYS A 168 2.50 5.84 14.29
C CYS A 168 1.62 6.24 15.48
N LYS A 169 2.17 6.10 16.69
CA LYS A 169 1.43 6.46 17.92
C LYS A 169 1.89 7.79 18.51
N GLU A 170 3.01 8.32 18.01
CA GLU A 170 3.62 9.57 18.44
C GLU A 170 4.01 10.41 17.23
N ILE A 171 4.20 11.71 17.44
CA ILE A 171 4.69 12.63 16.41
C ILE A 171 6.17 12.33 16.15
N ILE A 172 6.53 12.12 14.89
CA ILE A 172 7.90 11.87 14.45
C ILE A 172 8.30 12.99 13.48
N ARG A 173 9.51 13.52 13.64
CA ARG A 173 10.03 14.58 12.78
C ARG A 173 11.21 14.09 11.96
N TYR A 174 11.23 14.51 10.70
CA TYR A 174 12.32 14.23 9.77
C TYR A 174 12.81 15.53 9.15
N ASN A 175 14.12 15.65 8.94
CA ASN A 175 14.75 16.82 8.32
C ASN A 175 14.42 18.14 9.05
N GLU A 176 14.47 18.12 10.38
CA GLU A 176 14.13 19.26 11.23
C GLU A 176 14.97 20.48 10.86
N GLY A 177 14.31 21.66 10.83
CA GLY A 177 14.95 22.93 10.48
C GLY A 177 15.01 23.21 9.00
N ALA A 178 14.48 22.34 8.13
CA ALA A 178 14.27 22.69 6.74
C ALA A 178 13.25 23.83 6.60
N GLY A 179 13.38 24.61 5.54
CA GLY A 179 12.63 25.88 5.38
C GLY A 179 11.12 25.73 5.23
N LYS A 180 10.63 24.58 4.76
CA LYS A 180 9.19 24.27 4.58
C LYS A 180 8.78 23.10 5.44
N LYS A 181 7.64 23.23 6.13
CA LYS A 181 7.10 22.22 7.04
C LYS A 181 5.87 21.58 6.46
N VAL A 182 5.85 20.26 6.39
CA VAL A 182 4.69 19.47 5.94
C VAL A 182 4.23 18.57 7.08
N VAL A 183 2.96 18.68 7.45
CA VAL A 183 2.31 17.68 8.28
C VAL A 183 1.96 16.49 7.39
N LEU A 184 2.44 15.29 7.76
CA LEU A 184 2.14 14.04 7.10
C LEU A 184 1.25 13.19 8.00
N VAL A 185 0.01 12.97 7.56
CA VAL A 185 -0.94 12.10 8.26
C VAL A 185 -0.61 10.66 7.92
N ASP A 186 -0.23 9.91 8.94
CA ASP A 186 0.22 8.54 8.80
C ASP A 186 -0.92 7.54 8.82
N CYS A 187 -1.35 7.10 7.65
CA CYS A 187 -2.31 6.01 7.52
C CYS A 187 -1.64 4.63 7.29
N GLY A 188 -0.33 4.54 7.39
CA GLY A 188 0.51 3.39 7.04
C GLY A 188 1.52 3.79 5.96
N VAL A 189 2.26 4.87 6.24
CA VAL A 189 3.14 5.52 5.26
C VAL A 189 4.31 4.64 4.85
N LYS A 190 4.53 4.54 3.53
CA LYS A 190 5.75 3.98 2.96
C LYS A 190 6.93 4.92 3.18
N ALA A 191 8.08 4.36 3.57
CA ALA A 191 9.30 5.13 3.81
C ALA A 191 9.70 6.01 2.60
N ASN A 192 9.44 5.53 1.38
CA ASN A 192 9.78 6.29 0.18
C ASN A 192 8.96 7.58 -0.01
N ILE A 193 7.73 7.66 0.49
CA ILE A 193 6.97 8.91 0.52
C ILE A 193 7.70 9.97 1.36
N ILE A 194 8.14 9.59 2.56
CA ILE A 194 8.89 10.49 3.44
C ILE A 194 10.21 10.88 2.77
N ARG A 195 10.92 9.92 2.17
CA ARG A 195 12.18 10.15 1.46
C ARG A 195 12.00 11.11 0.28
N CYS A 196 10.93 10.98 -0.50
CA CYS A 196 10.62 11.89 -1.59
C CYS A 196 10.43 13.35 -1.11
N LEU A 197 9.80 13.54 0.07
CA LEU A 197 9.61 14.87 0.66
C LEU A 197 10.93 15.45 1.21
N ILE A 198 11.68 14.70 2.02
CA ILE A 198 12.92 15.20 2.63
C ILE A 198 14.01 15.48 1.58
N ASN A 199 14.08 14.70 0.49
CA ASN A 199 15.00 14.93 -0.61
C ASN A 199 14.70 16.24 -1.36
N ARG A 200 13.50 16.79 -1.21
CA ARG A 200 13.08 18.10 -1.74
C ARG A 200 13.22 19.24 -0.73
N GLY A 201 13.95 19.01 0.37
CA GLY A 201 14.25 20.02 1.39
C GLY A 201 13.07 20.36 2.30
N VAL A 202 12.14 19.44 2.51
CA VAL A 202 10.97 19.63 3.36
C VAL A 202 11.23 19.02 4.75
N GLU A 203 10.84 19.73 5.81
CA GLU A 203 10.66 19.15 7.15
C GLU A 203 9.34 18.39 7.18
N VAL A 204 9.37 17.10 7.50
CA VAL A 204 8.16 16.25 7.61
C VAL A 204 7.81 16.04 9.07
N ILE A 205 6.60 16.43 9.45
CA ILE A 205 6.00 16.20 10.77
C ILE A 205 4.97 15.08 10.61
N ARG A 206 5.38 13.83 10.82
CA ARG A 206 4.52 12.65 10.75
C ARG A 206 3.67 12.57 12.00
N VAL A 207 2.35 12.56 11.83
CA VAL A 207 1.37 12.52 12.93
C VAL A 207 0.49 11.27 12.81
N PRO A 208 -0.06 10.75 13.93
CA PRO A 208 -1.04 9.65 13.88
C PRO A 208 -2.23 9.99 12.97
N TRP A 209 -2.88 8.96 12.41
CA TRP A 209 -3.97 9.08 11.45
C TRP A 209 -5.16 9.92 11.95
N ASN A 210 -5.43 9.94 13.26
CA ASN A 210 -6.54 10.65 13.92
C ASN A 210 -6.09 11.85 14.74
N TYR A 211 -4.85 12.32 14.55
CA TYR A 211 -4.33 13.49 15.26
C TYR A 211 -4.92 14.79 14.69
N ASP A 212 -5.50 15.66 15.52
CA ASP A 212 -5.96 16.98 15.09
C ASP A 212 -4.78 17.96 14.96
N TYR A 213 -4.32 18.12 13.73
CA TYR A 213 -3.20 18.98 13.35
C TYR A 213 -3.63 20.41 12.95
N THR A 214 -4.92 20.74 13.01
CA THR A 214 -5.46 21.97 12.42
C THR A 214 -4.94 23.24 13.09
N ASP A 215 -4.49 23.17 14.34
CA ASP A 215 -3.89 24.28 15.08
C ASP A 215 -2.34 24.31 15.01
N MET A 216 -1.71 23.38 14.27
CA MET A 216 -0.26 23.35 14.12
C MET A 216 0.23 24.38 13.09
N ASP A 217 1.47 24.85 13.29
CA ASP A 217 2.19 25.65 12.31
C ASP A 217 2.87 24.76 11.26
N PHE A 218 2.37 24.81 10.01
CA PHE A 218 2.92 24.06 8.86
C PHE A 218 2.54 24.76 7.54
N ASP A 219 3.23 24.42 6.46
CA ASP A 219 3.04 25.03 5.13
C ASP A 219 2.15 24.20 4.20
N GLY A 220 2.10 22.87 4.38
CA GLY A 220 1.28 21.96 3.57
C GLY A 220 0.91 20.68 4.30
N LEU A 221 -0.15 20.04 3.83
CA LEU A 221 -0.68 18.78 4.36
C LEU A 221 -0.45 17.65 3.38
N PHE A 222 0.11 16.54 3.84
CA PHE A 222 0.29 15.33 3.06
C PHE A 222 -0.46 14.16 3.70
N LEU A 223 -1.35 13.52 2.93
CA LEU A 223 -2.14 12.38 3.39
C LEU A 223 -1.53 11.10 2.82
N ALA A 224 -1.00 10.25 3.67
CA ALA A 224 -0.26 9.06 3.25
C ALA A 224 -1.17 7.92 2.79
N ASN A 225 -0.55 6.91 2.17
CA ASN A 225 -1.14 5.61 1.86
C ASN A 225 -1.48 4.82 3.14
N GLY A 226 -2.24 3.75 2.99
CA GLY A 226 -2.55 2.85 4.10
C GLY A 226 -3.47 1.69 3.72
N PRO A 227 -3.62 0.70 4.63
CA PRO A 227 -4.45 -0.49 4.44
C PRO A 227 -5.92 -0.28 4.80
N GLY A 228 -6.74 -1.23 4.35
CA GLY A 228 -8.11 -1.43 4.85
C GLY A 228 -9.16 -0.57 4.19
N ASP A 229 -10.27 -0.43 4.90
CA ASP A 229 -11.46 0.28 4.46
C ASP A 229 -11.41 1.76 4.89
N PRO A 230 -11.48 2.73 3.95
CA PRO A 230 -11.49 4.16 4.29
C PRO A 230 -12.70 4.58 5.14
N ASP A 231 -13.76 3.77 5.19
CA ASP A 231 -14.91 4.06 6.05
C ASP A 231 -14.59 3.88 7.55
N MET A 232 -13.53 3.16 7.88
CA MET A 232 -13.04 3.02 9.26
C MET A 232 -12.23 4.25 9.73
N CYS A 233 -11.98 5.23 8.86
CA CYS A 233 -11.13 6.39 9.15
C CYS A 233 -11.93 7.72 9.23
N GLU A 234 -13.17 7.69 9.71
CA GLU A 234 -14.04 8.88 9.72
C GLU A 234 -13.47 10.04 10.56
N ASP A 235 -12.70 9.77 11.62
CA ASP A 235 -12.02 10.80 12.40
C ASP A 235 -11.04 11.59 11.52
N ALA A 236 -10.22 10.91 10.73
CA ALA A 236 -9.31 11.55 9.78
C ALA A 236 -10.07 12.38 8.75
N VAL A 237 -11.17 11.85 8.19
CA VAL A 237 -12.02 12.57 7.23
C VAL A 237 -12.56 13.86 7.83
N ASN A 238 -13.01 13.84 9.10
CA ASN A 238 -13.53 15.01 9.81
C ASN A 238 -12.46 16.07 10.05
N ILE A 239 -11.22 15.65 10.40
CA ILE A 239 -10.08 16.57 10.58
C ILE A 239 -9.69 17.18 9.22
N ILE A 240 -9.63 16.39 8.14
CA ILE A 240 -9.39 16.90 6.77
C ILE A 240 -10.48 17.89 6.37
N ARG A 241 -11.76 17.59 6.63
CA ARG A 241 -12.89 18.49 6.36
C ARG A 241 -12.78 19.81 7.13
N LYS A 242 -12.36 19.76 8.41
CA LYS A 242 -12.05 20.97 9.21
C LYS A 242 -10.93 21.77 8.54
N GLN A 243 -9.84 21.13 8.13
CA GLN A 243 -8.69 21.78 7.48
C GLN A 243 -9.06 22.48 6.16
N ILE A 244 -9.80 21.83 5.26
CA ILE A 244 -10.20 22.44 3.97
C ILE A 244 -11.16 23.61 4.14
N ASN A 245 -11.95 23.65 5.22
CA ASN A 245 -12.83 24.75 5.54
C ASN A 245 -12.10 25.96 6.14
N GLN A 246 -11.05 25.72 6.92
CA GLN A 246 -10.33 26.77 7.66
C GLN A 246 -9.14 27.36 6.91
N SER A 247 -8.56 26.63 5.98
CA SER A 247 -7.28 26.98 5.36
C SER A 247 -7.27 26.67 3.86
N ARG A 248 -6.36 27.35 3.16
CA ARG A 248 -6.06 27.12 1.72
C ARG A 248 -4.63 26.58 1.54
N LYS A 249 -4.00 26.08 2.62
CA LYS A 249 -2.69 25.44 2.54
C LYS A 249 -2.74 24.27 1.54
N PRO A 250 -1.67 24.01 0.78
CA PRO A 250 -1.60 22.90 -0.15
C PRO A 250 -1.90 21.56 0.49
N ILE A 251 -2.60 20.68 -0.24
CA ILE A 251 -2.91 19.31 0.21
C ILE A 251 -2.55 18.36 -0.93
N CYS A 252 -1.79 17.30 -0.60
CA CYS A 252 -1.57 16.16 -1.47
C CYS A 252 -1.96 14.87 -0.77
N GLY A 253 -2.63 13.95 -1.47
CA GLY A 253 -3.01 12.64 -0.93
C GLY A 253 -2.58 11.50 -1.84
N ILE A 254 -2.08 10.39 -1.26
CA ILE A 254 -1.69 9.18 -1.99
C ILE A 254 -2.51 7.99 -1.48
N CYS A 255 -3.11 7.24 -2.41
CA CYS A 255 -3.82 5.98 -2.16
C CYS A 255 -4.92 6.15 -1.09
N MET A 256 -4.74 5.69 0.15
CA MET A 256 -5.67 5.96 1.24
C MET A 256 -5.90 7.47 1.42
N GLY A 257 -4.86 8.29 1.31
CA GLY A 257 -4.95 9.74 1.39
C GLY A 257 -5.81 10.36 0.29
N ASN A 258 -5.81 9.80 -0.93
CA ASN A 258 -6.75 10.17 -2.00
C ASN A 258 -8.20 9.86 -1.59
N GLN A 259 -8.45 8.68 -1.02
CA GLN A 259 -9.78 8.26 -0.61
C GLN A 259 -10.33 9.14 0.52
N LEU A 260 -9.50 9.41 1.54
CA LEU A 260 -9.89 10.27 2.67
C LEU A 260 -10.14 11.72 2.25
N LEU A 261 -9.30 12.27 1.35
CA LEU A 261 -9.51 13.60 0.77
C LEU A 261 -10.81 13.65 -0.03
N SER A 262 -11.09 12.62 -0.82
CA SER A 262 -12.31 12.51 -1.62
C SER A 262 -13.56 12.42 -0.75
N LYS A 263 -13.53 11.64 0.35
CA LYS A 263 -14.62 11.61 1.35
C LYS A 263 -14.82 12.98 2.02
N ALA A 264 -13.73 13.67 2.36
CA ALA A 264 -13.81 15.03 2.91
C ALA A 264 -14.41 16.03 1.92
N ALA A 265 -14.17 15.83 0.62
CA ALA A 265 -14.77 16.57 -0.49
C ALA A 265 -16.25 16.19 -0.80
N GLY A 266 -16.79 15.18 -0.11
CA GLY A 266 -18.18 14.73 -0.23
C GLY A 266 -18.39 13.56 -1.19
N ALA A 267 -17.33 12.99 -1.76
CA ALA A 267 -17.44 11.82 -2.63
C ALA A 267 -17.67 10.53 -1.84
N THR A 268 -18.25 9.55 -2.51
CA THR A 268 -18.36 8.17 -2.01
C THR A 268 -17.22 7.31 -2.53
N ILE A 269 -16.85 6.30 -1.75
CA ILE A 269 -15.84 5.31 -2.09
C ILE A 269 -16.52 3.97 -2.27
N TYR A 270 -16.06 3.16 -3.21
CA TYR A 270 -16.58 1.81 -3.43
C TYR A 270 -15.47 0.79 -3.50
N LYS A 271 -15.76 -0.45 -3.08
CA LYS A 271 -14.80 -1.55 -3.17
C LYS A 271 -14.75 -2.08 -4.61
N LEU A 272 -13.54 -2.13 -5.18
CA LEU A 272 -13.29 -2.79 -6.46
C LEU A 272 -13.40 -4.31 -6.31
N LYS A 273 -13.78 -4.99 -7.38
CA LYS A 273 -13.98 -6.44 -7.36
C LYS A 273 -12.72 -7.20 -6.90
N TYR A 274 -11.56 -6.82 -7.42
CA TYR A 274 -10.26 -7.44 -7.06
C TYR A 274 -9.13 -6.43 -6.84
N GLY A 275 -9.41 -5.13 -7.03
CA GLY A 275 -8.44 -4.05 -6.83
C GLY A 275 -7.35 -3.97 -7.91
N HIS A 276 -6.48 -2.98 -7.78
CA HIS A 276 -5.32 -2.77 -8.63
C HIS A 276 -4.05 -3.00 -7.82
N ARG A 277 -3.28 -4.03 -8.15
CA ARG A 277 -1.98 -4.34 -7.52
C ARG A 277 -1.00 -4.77 -8.59
N SER A 278 -0.21 -3.80 -9.05
CA SER A 278 0.81 -4.01 -10.10
C SER A 278 1.70 -2.79 -10.28
N HIS A 279 2.74 -2.91 -11.11
CA HIS A 279 3.63 -1.81 -11.50
C HIS A 279 3.42 -1.32 -12.94
N ASN A 280 2.34 -1.71 -13.59
CA ASN A 280 2.11 -1.42 -15.00
C ASN A 280 0.67 -0.97 -15.29
N GLN A 281 0.06 -0.24 -14.37
CA GLN A 281 -1.28 0.33 -14.57
C GLN A 281 -1.19 1.63 -15.37
N PRO A 282 -1.81 1.69 -16.56
CA PRO A 282 -1.83 2.90 -17.37
C PRO A 282 -2.88 3.88 -16.85
N VAL A 283 -2.48 5.13 -16.65
CA VAL A 283 -3.34 6.19 -16.13
C VAL A 283 -3.25 7.42 -17.03
N SER A 284 -4.38 7.94 -17.48
CA SER A 284 -4.45 9.18 -18.23
C SER A 284 -4.65 10.39 -17.32
N MET A 285 -3.97 11.49 -17.61
CA MET A 285 -4.17 12.78 -16.94
C MET A 285 -5.29 13.54 -17.64
N VAL A 286 -6.39 13.79 -16.95
CA VAL A 286 -7.59 14.42 -17.50
C VAL A 286 -7.30 15.82 -18.05
N GLY A 287 -7.82 16.10 -19.25
CA GLY A 287 -7.60 17.37 -19.95
C GLY A 287 -6.26 17.48 -20.68
N THR A 288 -5.48 16.41 -20.77
CA THR A 288 -4.21 16.33 -21.48
C THR A 288 -4.12 15.10 -22.38
N ASN A 289 -3.04 14.97 -23.15
CA ASN A 289 -2.71 13.77 -23.92
C ASN A 289 -1.67 12.89 -23.19
N TYR A 290 -1.39 13.15 -21.92
CA TYR A 290 -0.40 12.39 -21.16
C TYR A 290 -1.02 11.11 -20.58
N CYS A 291 -0.29 10.04 -20.74
CA CYS A 291 -0.54 8.74 -20.08
C CYS A 291 0.74 8.33 -19.35
N TYR A 292 0.57 7.86 -18.14
CA TYR A 292 1.67 7.40 -17.28
C TYR A 292 1.48 5.94 -16.94
N ILE A 293 2.58 5.21 -16.80
CA ILE A 293 2.55 3.87 -16.21
C ILE A 293 2.79 4.03 -14.71
N THR A 294 1.93 3.42 -13.89
CA THR A 294 1.91 3.65 -12.45
C THR A 294 2.03 2.36 -11.64
N SER A 295 2.57 2.49 -10.43
CA SER A 295 2.54 1.48 -9.39
C SER A 295 1.26 1.63 -8.57
N GLN A 296 0.52 0.54 -8.35
CA GLN A 296 -0.75 0.58 -7.62
C GLN A 296 -0.86 -0.57 -6.62
N ASN A 297 -1.49 -0.29 -5.49
CA ASN A 297 -1.85 -1.27 -4.47
C ASN A 297 -3.09 -0.77 -3.71
N HIS A 298 -4.28 -0.94 -4.28
CA HIS A 298 -5.52 -0.53 -3.63
C HIS A 298 -6.70 -1.43 -4.00
N GLY A 299 -7.65 -1.56 -3.06
CA GLY A 299 -8.90 -2.31 -3.23
C GLY A 299 -10.15 -1.44 -3.35
N TYR A 300 -10.02 -0.13 -3.21
CA TYR A 300 -11.13 0.84 -3.24
C TYR A 300 -10.85 1.94 -4.26
N ALA A 301 -11.93 2.52 -4.79
CA ALA A 301 -11.87 3.62 -5.75
C ALA A 301 -12.91 4.69 -5.42
N VAL A 302 -12.67 5.91 -5.89
CA VAL A 302 -13.58 7.06 -5.75
C VAL A 302 -14.68 6.98 -6.80
N ASP A 303 -15.96 7.11 -6.40
CA ASP A 303 -17.03 7.37 -7.36
C ASP A 303 -17.00 8.85 -7.75
N ALA A 304 -16.34 9.13 -8.86
CA ALA A 304 -16.15 10.48 -9.36
C ALA A 304 -17.47 11.24 -9.65
N LYS A 305 -18.58 10.52 -9.86
CA LYS A 305 -19.91 11.12 -10.09
C LYS A 305 -20.46 11.80 -8.84
N THR A 306 -19.93 11.46 -7.67
CA THR A 306 -20.35 12.01 -6.38
C THR A 306 -19.48 13.17 -5.90
N LEU A 307 -18.43 13.53 -6.65
CA LEU A 307 -17.57 14.67 -6.34
C LEU A 307 -18.37 15.97 -6.31
N GLY A 308 -18.08 16.83 -5.32
CA GLY A 308 -18.64 18.16 -5.23
C GLY A 308 -18.24 19.06 -6.40
N ASN A 309 -19.03 20.10 -6.68
CA ASN A 309 -18.86 20.97 -7.84
C ASN A 309 -17.49 21.69 -7.94
N ASP A 310 -16.79 21.84 -6.81
CA ASP A 310 -15.47 22.51 -6.75
C ASP A 310 -14.31 21.56 -7.04
N TRP A 311 -14.60 20.27 -7.22
CA TRP A 311 -13.65 19.22 -7.48
C TRP A 311 -13.83 18.62 -8.86
N GLU A 312 -12.78 18.00 -9.36
CA GLU A 312 -12.78 17.27 -10.63
C GLU A 312 -11.80 16.11 -10.61
N GLU A 313 -11.97 15.17 -11.52
CA GLU A 313 -11.01 14.09 -11.74
C GLU A 313 -9.68 14.67 -12.25
N LEU A 314 -8.57 14.20 -11.71
CA LEU A 314 -7.23 14.50 -12.17
C LEU A 314 -6.66 13.38 -13.02
N PHE A 315 -6.90 12.14 -12.61
CA PHE A 315 -6.41 10.94 -13.27
C PHE A 315 -7.51 9.88 -13.39
N VAL A 316 -7.44 9.10 -14.49
CA VAL A 316 -8.38 7.99 -14.78
C VAL A 316 -7.61 6.77 -15.26
N ASN A 317 -7.92 5.59 -14.73
CA ASN A 317 -7.34 4.32 -15.16
C ASN A 317 -7.81 3.99 -16.59
N MET A 318 -6.87 3.64 -17.46
CA MET A 318 -7.19 3.33 -18.87
C MET A 318 -7.71 1.90 -19.08
N ASN A 319 -7.59 1.03 -18.09
CA ASN A 319 -8.07 -0.35 -18.20
C ASN A 319 -9.57 -0.47 -17.91
N ASP A 320 -10.07 0.26 -16.89
CA ASP A 320 -11.45 0.11 -16.40
C ASP A 320 -12.21 1.43 -16.18
N GLY A 321 -11.53 2.58 -16.38
CA GLY A 321 -12.13 3.88 -16.22
C GLY A 321 -12.35 4.32 -14.77
N SER A 322 -11.81 3.62 -13.79
CA SER A 322 -11.87 4.03 -12.38
C SER A 322 -11.10 5.34 -12.14
N ASN A 323 -11.56 6.12 -11.16
CA ASN A 323 -10.88 7.35 -10.76
C ASN A 323 -9.52 7.01 -10.11
N GLU A 324 -8.48 7.70 -10.56
CA GLU A 324 -7.10 7.52 -10.11
C GLU A 324 -6.53 8.78 -9.43
N GLY A 325 -7.37 9.76 -9.15
CA GLY A 325 -6.99 10.97 -8.43
C GLY A 325 -7.95 12.12 -8.70
N ILE A 326 -8.01 13.03 -7.76
CA ILE A 326 -8.86 14.22 -7.82
C ILE A 326 -8.03 15.49 -7.66
N ARG A 327 -8.59 16.62 -8.09
CA ARG A 327 -8.06 17.96 -7.78
C ARG A 327 -9.19 18.95 -7.53
N HIS A 328 -8.88 19.95 -6.69
CA HIS A 328 -9.75 21.10 -6.53
C HIS A 328 -9.50 22.13 -7.65
N LYS A 329 -10.56 22.73 -8.18
CA LYS A 329 -10.48 23.64 -9.34
C LYS A 329 -9.72 24.94 -9.08
N VAL A 330 -9.64 25.37 -7.82
CA VAL A 330 -9.06 26.67 -7.44
C VAL A 330 -7.92 26.52 -6.45
N ASN A 331 -8.09 25.69 -5.40
CA ASN A 331 -7.09 25.53 -4.34
C ASN A 331 -6.00 24.54 -4.77
N PRO A 332 -4.78 24.63 -4.22
CA PRO A 332 -3.68 23.71 -4.53
C PRO A 332 -3.85 22.36 -3.80
N TRP A 333 -4.97 21.69 -4.04
CA TRP A 333 -5.34 20.41 -3.46
C TRP A 333 -5.49 19.38 -4.56
N PHE A 334 -4.75 18.30 -4.46
CA PHE A 334 -4.80 17.20 -5.43
C PHE A 334 -4.38 15.88 -4.82
N SER A 335 -4.65 14.80 -5.49
CA SER A 335 -4.31 13.45 -5.02
C SER A 335 -4.09 12.47 -6.16
N SER A 336 -3.49 11.33 -5.82
CA SER A 336 -3.40 10.15 -6.69
C SER A 336 -3.84 8.90 -5.94
N GLN A 337 -4.54 8.01 -6.63
CA GLN A 337 -4.86 6.68 -6.12
C GLN A 337 -3.66 5.75 -6.27
N PHE A 338 -2.85 5.96 -7.30
CA PHE A 338 -1.58 5.27 -7.52
C PHE A 338 -0.46 5.85 -6.64
N HIS A 339 0.69 5.17 -6.63
CA HIS A 339 1.86 5.49 -5.82
C HIS A 339 2.94 6.20 -6.66
N PRO A 340 3.01 7.55 -6.66
CA PRO A 340 4.00 8.29 -7.44
C PRO A 340 5.43 8.14 -6.89
N GLU A 341 5.58 7.71 -5.62
CA GLU A 341 6.85 7.39 -5.00
C GLU A 341 7.43 6.07 -5.50
N ALA A 342 6.63 5.25 -6.18
CA ALA A 342 6.99 3.91 -6.63
C ALA A 342 7.56 3.02 -5.52
N CYS A 343 8.78 2.59 -5.60
CA CYS A 343 9.55 1.73 -4.71
C CYS A 343 8.77 0.47 -4.25
N SER A 344 8.69 -0.50 -5.13
CA SER A 344 9.23 -0.64 -6.50
C SER A 344 8.25 -0.13 -7.57
N GLY A 345 8.73 -0.05 -8.81
CA GLY A 345 7.89 0.31 -9.95
C GLY A 345 8.37 1.56 -10.72
N PRO A 346 7.58 2.05 -11.68
CA PRO A 346 7.92 3.21 -12.50
C PRO A 346 7.90 4.51 -11.69
N VAL A 347 8.82 5.41 -12.02
CA VAL A 347 8.98 6.73 -11.40
C VAL A 347 8.40 7.88 -12.23
N ASP A 348 7.66 7.57 -13.27
CA ASP A 348 7.12 8.53 -14.25
C ASP A 348 6.24 9.62 -13.60
N THR A 349 5.67 9.34 -12.44
CA THR A 349 4.76 10.25 -11.74
C THR A 349 5.36 10.92 -10.50
N GLU A 350 6.66 10.75 -10.25
CA GLU A 350 7.36 11.36 -9.11
C GLU A 350 7.29 12.90 -9.11
N PHE A 351 7.07 13.51 -10.30
CA PHE A 351 6.85 14.96 -10.45
C PHE A 351 5.70 15.50 -9.58
N MET A 352 4.80 14.66 -9.09
CA MET A 352 3.71 15.07 -8.21
C MET A 352 4.23 15.61 -6.88
N PHE A 353 5.35 15.09 -6.39
CA PHE A 353 6.04 15.64 -5.22
C PHE A 353 6.62 17.03 -5.51
N ASP A 354 7.21 17.24 -6.70
CA ASP A 354 7.72 18.56 -7.12
C ASP A 354 6.59 19.58 -7.17
N LYS A 355 5.47 19.22 -7.83
CA LYS A 355 4.27 20.07 -7.86
C LYS A 355 3.74 20.42 -6.47
N PHE A 356 3.71 19.47 -5.55
CA PHE A 356 3.28 19.73 -4.19
C PHE A 356 4.22 20.71 -3.49
N VAL A 357 5.53 20.46 -3.51
CA VAL A 357 6.54 21.29 -2.84
C VAL A 357 6.59 22.71 -3.43
N GLU A 358 6.41 22.88 -4.74
CA GLU A 358 6.32 24.19 -5.40
C GLU A 358 5.13 25.05 -4.91
N THR A 359 4.07 24.43 -4.40
CA THR A 359 2.90 25.15 -3.86
C THR A 359 3.06 25.59 -2.41
N LEU A 360 4.06 25.08 -1.68
CA LEU A 360 4.35 25.47 -0.30
C LEU A 360 4.86 26.92 -0.24
N LYS A 361 4.35 27.70 0.67
CA LYS A 361 4.67 29.14 0.80
C LYS A 361 5.65 29.39 1.93
#